data_e3223ce98ee19ebae9eb99d7c805cdd8
#
_entry.id   e3223ce98ee19ebae9eb99d7c805cdd8
#
_cell.length_a   1.000
_cell.length_b   1.000
_cell.length_c   1.000
_cell.angle_alpha   90.00
_cell.angle_beta   90.00
_cell.angle_gamma   90.00
#
_symmetry.space_group_name_H-M   'P 1'
#
loop_
_entity.id
_entity.type
_entity.pdbx_description
1 polymer ?
#
loop_
_entity_poly.entity_id
_entity_poly.type
_entity_poly.pdbx_seq_one_letter_code
_entity_poly.pdbx_strand_id
1 'polypeptide(L)'
;MPTINQLVRQPRAKSKGQKRVSDISGSPQKRGVCLIVRTQTPKKPNSALRKIARVRLTNGKEVTAYIPGIDHNLQEHSTVIIRGGRVRDLPGVRYHIVRGVLDCAGVSNRKQGRSKYGAKKGK
;
A
#
# COMPACT_ATOMS: atom_id res chain seq x y z
N MET A 1 -14.91 25.85 31.78
CA MET A 1 -15.94 25.31 30.90
C MET A 1 -16.60 26.47 30.15
N PRO A 2 -16.54 26.50 28.80
CA PRO A 2 -17.12 27.64 28.08
C PRO A 2 -18.64 27.62 28.14
N THR A 3 -19.24 28.81 28.15
CA THR A 3 -20.69 28.96 28.13
C THR A 3 -21.20 28.79 26.69
N ILE A 4 -22.51 28.60 26.56
CA ILE A 4 -23.14 28.47 25.24
C ILE A 4 -22.88 29.74 24.39
N ASN A 5 -22.92 30.91 25.01
CA ASN A 5 -22.68 32.17 24.30
C ASN A 5 -21.25 32.26 23.78
N GLN A 6 -20.28 31.74 24.53
CA GLN A 6 -18.88 31.68 24.08
C GLN A 6 -18.69 30.73 22.90
N LEU A 7 -19.38 29.60 22.90
CA LEU A 7 -19.31 28.64 21.80
C LEU A 7 -19.95 29.16 20.51
N VAL A 8 -21.01 29.98 20.65
CA VAL A 8 -21.66 30.63 19.50
C VAL A 8 -20.71 31.62 18.83
N ARG A 9 -19.95 32.38 19.62
CA ARG A 9 -19.03 33.39 19.11
C ARG A 9 -17.72 32.74 18.58
N GLN A 10 -17.27 31.67 19.22
CA GLN A 10 -16.02 31.01 18.87
C GLN A 10 -16.28 29.51 18.68
N PRO A 11 -16.53 29.09 17.42
CA PRO A 11 -16.74 27.66 17.16
C PRO A 11 -15.51 26.86 17.55
N ARG A 12 -15.73 25.61 17.98
CA ARG A 12 -14.64 24.71 18.34
C ARG A 12 -13.77 24.43 17.14
N ALA A 13 -12.45 24.48 17.35
CA ALA A 13 -11.51 24.09 16.32
C ALA A 13 -11.62 22.59 16.12
N LYS A 14 -11.67 22.17 14.85
CA LYS A 14 -11.63 20.74 14.53
C LYS A 14 -10.23 20.23 14.78
N SER A 15 -10.14 19.13 15.51
CA SER A 15 -8.85 18.47 15.70
C SER A 15 -8.39 17.90 14.36
N LYS A 16 -7.11 18.09 14.05
CA LYS A 16 -6.52 17.50 12.85
C LYS A 16 -6.35 16.00 13.12
N GLY A 17 -6.95 15.18 12.26
CA GLY A 17 -6.75 13.73 12.33
C GLY A 17 -5.31 13.38 12.00
N GLN A 18 -4.81 12.33 12.64
CA GLN A 18 -3.48 11.82 12.30
C GLN A 18 -3.51 11.16 10.92
N LYS A 19 -2.54 11.50 10.10
CA LYS A 19 -2.38 10.86 8.81
C LYS A 19 -1.77 9.48 9.00
N ARG A 20 -2.55 8.44 8.69
CA ARG A 20 -2.08 7.05 8.85
C ARG A 20 -1.09 6.64 7.77
N VAL A 21 -1.06 7.36 6.66
CA VAL A 21 -0.25 7.01 5.48
C VAL A 21 0.66 8.18 5.13
N SER A 22 1.49 8.59 6.09
CA SER A 22 2.33 9.77 5.94
C SER A 22 3.38 9.62 4.81
N ASP A 23 3.78 8.38 4.51
CA ASP A 23 4.85 8.14 3.53
C ASP A 23 4.41 8.42 2.10
N ILE A 24 3.10 8.39 1.82
CA ILE A 24 2.57 8.76 0.50
C ILE A 24 1.65 9.97 0.57
N SER A 25 1.86 10.79 1.60
CA SER A 25 1.05 11.99 1.84
C SER A 25 1.08 12.93 0.63
N GLY A 26 -0.09 13.40 0.21
CA GLY A 26 -0.22 14.31 -0.93
C GLY A 26 -0.32 13.62 -2.29
N SER A 27 -0.28 12.29 -2.34
CA SER A 27 -0.38 11.53 -3.60
C SER A 27 -1.17 10.25 -3.38
N PRO A 28 -1.99 9.82 -4.35
CA PRO A 28 -2.68 8.53 -4.22
C PRO A 28 -1.72 7.33 -4.34
N GLN A 29 -0.63 7.48 -5.09
CA GLN A 29 0.41 6.46 -5.24
C GLN A 29 1.78 7.11 -5.20
N LYS A 30 2.82 6.29 -4.99
CA LYS A 30 4.22 6.71 -5.04
C LYS A 30 5.05 5.67 -5.77
N ARG A 31 5.98 6.15 -6.58
CA ARG A 31 6.94 5.27 -7.23
C ARG A 31 8.09 4.96 -6.28
N GLY A 32 8.62 3.76 -6.39
CA GLY A 32 9.77 3.37 -5.59
C GLY A 32 10.54 2.25 -6.25
N VAL A 33 11.66 1.89 -5.63
CA VAL A 33 12.54 0.82 -6.10
C VAL A 33 12.59 -0.27 -5.04
N CYS A 34 12.42 -1.53 -5.45
CA CYS A 34 12.47 -2.65 -4.54
C CYS A 34 13.90 -2.85 -4.03
N LEU A 35 14.05 -2.86 -2.70
CA LEU A 35 15.32 -3.14 -2.05
C LEU A 35 15.50 -4.62 -1.77
N ILE A 36 14.45 -5.25 -1.24
CA ILE A 36 14.42 -6.67 -0.91
C ILE A 36 13.04 -7.20 -1.25
N VAL A 37 12.97 -8.36 -1.89
CA VAL A 37 11.72 -9.06 -2.16
C VAL A 37 11.76 -10.39 -1.43
N ARG A 38 10.79 -10.64 -0.56
CA ARG A 38 10.77 -11.85 0.27
C ARG A 38 9.34 -12.25 0.62
N THR A 39 9.21 -13.34 1.36
CA THR A 39 7.92 -13.78 1.89
C THR A 39 7.88 -13.54 3.39
N GLN A 40 6.67 -13.41 3.92
CA GLN A 40 6.44 -13.24 5.35
C GLN A 40 5.23 -14.05 5.77
N THR A 41 5.32 -14.70 6.91
CA THR A 41 4.16 -15.39 7.49
C THR A 41 3.22 -14.36 8.13
N PRO A 42 1.89 -14.53 7.99
CA PRO A 42 0.95 -13.65 8.65
C PRO A 42 0.91 -13.96 10.16
N LYS A 43 0.34 -13.04 10.92
CA LYS A 43 0.15 -13.27 12.34
C LYS A 43 -0.96 -14.29 12.58
N LYS A 44 -0.94 -14.95 13.74
CA LYS A 44 -1.95 -15.93 14.11
C LYS A 44 -3.35 -15.32 14.07
N PRO A 45 -4.40 -16.07 13.69
CA PRO A 45 -4.42 -17.52 13.44
C PRO A 45 -4.11 -17.92 12.00
N ASN A 46 -3.71 -17.01 11.14
CA ASN A 46 -3.49 -17.31 9.72
C ASN A 46 -2.10 -17.90 9.46
N SER A 47 -2.01 -18.70 8.42
CA SER A 47 -0.76 -19.31 8.02
C SER A 47 -0.66 -19.29 6.50
N ALA A 48 0.44 -18.79 5.97
CA ALA A 48 0.71 -18.73 4.54
C ALA A 48 2.10 -18.15 4.32
N LEU A 49 2.52 -18.08 3.05
CA LEU A 49 3.71 -17.34 2.66
C LEU A 49 3.26 -16.12 1.86
N ARG A 50 3.14 -14.99 2.52
CA ARG A 50 2.73 -13.73 1.89
C ARG A 50 3.93 -13.08 1.22
N LYS A 51 3.76 -12.66 -0.03
CA LYS A 51 4.84 -12.02 -0.79
C LYS A 51 4.88 -10.53 -0.44
N ILE A 52 6.03 -10.06 -0.01
CA ILE A 52 6.23 -8.65 0.34
C ILE A 52 7.52 -8.14 -0.28
N ALA A 53 7.63 -6.81 -0.37
CA ALA A 53 8.84 -6.16 -0.84
C ALA A 53 9.13 -4.95 0.02
N ARG A 54 10.41 -4.73 0.33
CA ARG A 54 10.87 -3.50 0.95
C ARG A 54 11.19 -2.52 -0.17
N VAL A 55 10.52 -1.38 -0.17
CA VAL A 55 10.57 -0.41 -1.27
C VAL A 55 11.08 0.92 -0.77
N ARG A 56 12.06 1.49 -1.47
CA ARG A 56 12.50 2.88 -1.22
C ARG A 56 11.72 3.80 -2.14
N LEU A 57 10.95 4.71 -1.57
CA LEU A 57 10.13 5.64 -2.31
C LEU A 57 10.93 6.82 -2.85
N THR A 58 10.36 7.54 -3.81
CA THR A 58 11.00 8.72 -4.40
C THR A 58 11.23 9.83 -3.39
N ASN A 59 10.48 9.85 -2.27
CA ASN A 59 10.68 10.82 -1.20
C ASN A 59 11.78 10.41 -0.20
N GLY A 60 12.48 9.31 -0.46
CA GLY A 60 13.57 8.82 0.38
C GLY A 60 13.16 7.88 1.51
N LYS A 61 11.87 7.67 1.72
CA LYS A 61 11.39 6.79 2.79
C LYS A 61 11.35 5.33 2.32
N GLU A 62 11.60 4.42 3.26
CA GLU A 62 11.54 2.99 2.98
C GLU A 62 10.32 2.39 3.65
N VAL A 63 9.55 1.62 2.88
CA VAL A 63 8.32 1.00 3.38
C VAL A 63 8.26 -0.45 2.94
N THR A 64 7.49 -1.25 3.69
CA THR A 64 7.19 -2.62 3.30
C THR A 64 5.82 -2.63 2.63
N ALA A 65 5.75 -3.19 1.42
CA ALA A 65 4.53 -3.24 0.64
C ALA A 65 4.19 -4.69 0.30
N TYR A 66 2.89 -4.98 0.25
CA TYR A 66 2.38 -6.31 -0.11
C TYR A 66 2.28 -6.42 -1.64
N ILE A 67 2.68 -7.57 -2.16
CA ILE A 67 2.55 -7.87 -3.59
C ILE A 67 1.27 -8.69 -3.77
N PRO A 68 0.17 -8.08 -4.26
CA PRO A 68 -1.10 -8.80 -4.37
C PRO A 68 -1.14 -9.77 -5.54
N GLY A 69 -2.02 -10.76 -5.45
CA GLY A 69 -2.25 -11.72 -6.51
C GLY A 69 -1.29 -12.90 -6.46
N ILE A 70 -1.37 -13.73 -7.50
CA ILE A 70 -0.58 -14.96 -7.62
C ILE A 70 0.68 -14.64 -8.42
N ASP A 71 1.82 -15.09 -7.92
CA ASP A 71 3.13 -14.95 -8.56
C ASP A 71 3.46 -13.50 -8.97
N HIS A 72 4.72 -13.22 -9.05
CA HIS A 72 5.22 -11.92 -9.50
C HIS A 72 6.60 -12.10 -10.12
N ASN A 73 7.04 -11.07 -10.84
CA ASN A 73 8.36 -11.05 -11.46
C ASN A 73 9.29 -10.05 -10.79
N LEU A 74 8.95 -9.58 -9.60
CA LEU A 74 9.75 -8.58 -8.92
C LEU A 74 11.03 -9.18 -8.36
N GLN A 75 12.08 -8.40 -8.42
CA GLN A 75 13.38 -8.73 -7.85
C GLN A 75 14.01 -7.45 -7.33
N GLU A 76 15.17 -7.59 -6.71
CA GLU A 76 15.91 -6.43 -6.22
C GLU A 76 16.13 -5.43 -7.36
N HIS A 77 15.97 -4.15 -7.06
CA HIS A 77 16.08 -3.01 -7.98
C HIS A 77 14.94 -2.88 -9.00
N SER A 78 13.87 -3.67 -8.88
CA SER A 78 12.67 -3.46 -9.70
C SER A 78 11.98 -2.16 -9.32
N THR A 79 11.53 -1.39 -10.33
CA THR A 79 10.77 -0.17 -10.11
C THR A 79 9.29 -0.49 -10.00
N VAL A 80 8.63 0.00 -8.96
CA VAL A 80 7.21 -0.28 -8.70
C VAL A 80 6.49 0.98 -8.28
N ILE A 81 5.15 0.91 -8.31
CA ILE A 81 4.30 1.93 -7.74
C ILE A 81 3.56 1.31 -6.56
N ILE A 82 3.56 2.01 -5.43
CA ILE A 82 2.79 1.57 -4.26
C ILE A 82 1.58 2.46 -4.06
N ARG A 83 0.56 1.90 -3.44
CA ARG A 83 -0.65 2.62 -3.04
C ARG A 83 -0.94 2.34 -1.58
N GLY A 84 -1.79 3.16 -0.97
CA GLY A 84 -2.23 2.92 0.40
C GLY A 84 -3.07 1.66 0.49
N GLY A 85 -3.15 1.10 1.68
CA GLY A 85 -3.92 -0.09 1.96
C GLY A 85 -3.13 -1.03 2.84
N ARG A 86 -3.58 -1.21 4.07
CA ARG A 86 -2.92 -2.06 5.05
C ARG A 86 -3.29 -3.52 4.84
N VAL A 87 -2.35 -4.42 5.07
CA VAL A 87 -2.62 -5.84 5.12
C VAL A 87 -2.81 -6.23 6.59
N ARG A 88 -4.01 -6.64 6.93
CA ARG A 88 -4.38 -6.95 8.31
C ARG A 88 -3.55 -8.08 8.90
N ASP A 89 -3.24 -9.09 8.10
CA ASP A 89 -2.49 -10.27 8.53
C ASP A 89 -1.01 -10.04 8.72
N LEU A 90 -0.48 -8.96 8.14
CA LEU A 90 0.96 -8.73 8.14
C LEU A 90 1.29 -7.48 8.95
N PRO A 91 2.00 -7.63 10.08
CA PRO A 91 2.36 -6.47 10.89
C PRO A 91 3.35 -5.57 10.14
N GLY A 92 3.12 -4.26 10.20
CA GLY A 92 4.00 -3.29 9.59
C GLY A 92 3.82 -3.09 8.08
N VAL A 93 2.93 -3.85 7.45
CA VAL A 93 2.66 -3.70 6.00
C VAL A 93 1.46 -2.78 5.82
N ARG A 94 1.72 -1.56 5.38
CA ARG A 94 0.69 -0.51 5.25
C ARG A 94 0.38 -0.17 3.80
N TYR A 95 1.04 -0.79 2.86
CA TYR A 95 0.96 -0.42 1.44
C TYR A 95 0.84 -1.66 0.58
N HIS A 96 0.35 -1.45 -0.64
CA HIS A 96 0.27 -2.49 -1.66
C HIS A 96 1.02 -2.05 -2.89
N ILE A 97 1.66 -2.97 -3.59
CA ILE A 97 2.26 -2.71 -4.89
C ILE A 97 1.16 -2.83 -5.95
N VAL A 98 1.14 -1.88 -6.90
CA VAL A 98 0.15 -1.89 -7.98
C VAL A 98 0.64 -2.83 -9.08
N ARG A 99 -0.14 -3.88 -9.36
CA ARG A 99 0.20 -4.87 -10.39
C ARG A 99 -0.06 -4.29 -11.79
N GLY A 100 0.79 -4.67 -12.73
CA GLY A 100 0.62 -4.29 -14.12
C GLY A 100 1.20 -2.93 -14.47
N VAL A 101 1.96 -2.31 -13.57
CA VAL A 101 2.56 -0.99 -13.75
C VAL A 101 4.07 -1.09 -13.55
N LEU A 102 4.82 -0.43 -14.41
CA LEU A 102 6.29 -0.42 -14.38
C LEU A 102 6.84 -1.84 -14.42
N ASP A 103 7.74 -2.22 -13.52
CA ASP A 103 8.38 -3.52 -13.53
C ASP A 103 7.54 -4.64 -12.94
N CYS A 104 6.38 -4.33 -12.38
CA CYS A 104 5.52 -5.33 -11.77
C CYS A 104 4.48 -5.82 -12.80
N ALA A 105 4.66 -7.03 -13.30
CA ALA A 105 3.71 -7.60 -14.26
C ALA A 105 2.37 -7.88 -13.62
N GLY A 106 1.30 -7.86 -14.42
CA GLY A 106 -0.02 -8.24 -13.95
C GLY A 106 -0.12 -9.74 -13.70
N VAL A 107 -1.24 -10.13 -13.05
CA VAL A 107 -1.51 -11.55 -12.79
C VAL A 107 -1.94 -12.23 -14.09
N SER A 108 -1.26 -13.30 -14.46
CA SER A 108 -1.57 -14.05 -15.68
C SER A 108 -2.89 -14.79 -15.59
N ASN A 109 -3.59 -14.88 -16.70
CA ASN A 109 -4.80 -15.71 -16.85
C ASN A 109 -5.94 -15.33 -15.89
N ARG A 110 -5.93 -14.14 -15.37
CA ARG A 110 -6.98 -13.68 -14.47
C ARG A 110 -8.15 -13.13 -15.28
N LYS A 111 -9.35 -13.60 -14.99
CA LYS A 111 -10.57 -13.21 -15.73
C LYS A 111 -11.48 -12.29 -14.91
N GLN A 112 -11.41 -12.35 -13.60
CA GLN A 112 -12.23 -11.54 -12.70
C GLN A 112 -11.34 -10.60 -11.89
N GLY A 113 -11.84 -9.38 -11.62
CA GLY A 113 -11.11 -8.38 -10.87
C GLY A 113 -9.82 -7.96 -11.54
N ARG A 114 -9.79 -7.93 -12.87
CA ARG A 114 -8.57 -7.69 -13.64
C ARG A 114 -7.91 -6.35 -13.32
N SER A 115 -8.71 -5.33 -13.11
CA SER A 115 -8.18 -3.99 -12.81
C SER A 115 -7.36 -3.97 -11.52
N LYS A 116 -7.74 -4.79 -10.54
CA LYS A 116 -7.04 -4.85 -9.26
C LYS A 116 -5.68 -5.52 -9.36
N TYR A 117 -5.50 -6.38 -10.35
CA TYR A 117 -4.29 -7.20 -10.48
C TYR A 117 -3.55 -6.96 -11.79
N GLY A 118 -3.89 -5.89 -12.49
CA GLY A 118 -3.18 -5.49 -13.70
C GLY A 118 -3.29 -6.44 -14.88
N ALA A 119 -4.36 -7.23 -14.94
CA ALA A 119 -4.57 -8.18 -16.04
C ALA A 119 -5.30 -7.52 -17.19
N LYS A 120 -4.86 -7.82 -18.40
CA LYS A 120 -5.53 -7.34 -19.61
C LYS A 120 -6.77 -8.18 -19.90
N LYS A 121 -7.71 -7.59 -20.64
CA LYS A 121 -8.91 -8.28 -21.05
C LYS A 121 -8.53 -9.48 -21.93
N GLY A 122 -8.98 -10.67 -21.54
CA GLY A 122 -8.80 -11.87 -22.34
C GLY A 122 -9.72 -11.88 -23.54
N LYS A 123 -9.33 -12.57 -24.56
CA LYS A 123 -10.21 -12.76 -25.73
C LYS A 123 -11.35 -13.72 -25.42
#